data_ec9d03c40bd255e78e6db1758880bfca
#
_entry.id   ec9d03c40bd255e78e6db1758880bfca
#
_cell.length_a   1.000
_cell.length_b   1.000
_cell.length_c   1.000
_cell.angle_alpha   90.00
_cell.angle_beta   90.00
_cell.angle_gamma   90.00
#
_symmetry.space_group_name_H-M   'P 1'
#
loop_
_entity.id
_entity.type
_entity.pdbx_description
1 polymer ?
#
loop_
_entity_poly.entity_id
_entity_poly.type
_entity_poly.pdbx_seq_one_letter_code
_entity_poly.pdbx_strand_id
1 'polypeptide(L)'
;PIIPFIEGDGIGPDIWAASVRVFDAAVEKSYDGQKRIVWKEILAGEKANEETGEWLPQDSVDAISDYLVAIKGPLTTPVGGGIRSLNVSLRQLLDLYACVRPVKWIRGVPSPVKSPEKLDIVIFRENTEDVYAGIEWRGGSEEAERIREFINSNFNKSIRENSGIGIKPISPFGTKRLIRKAVDYAIAHNRGTVTLMHKGNIMKFTEGSFRDWGYDLAAEEFGDSVISEEALWEKYDGQVPEGRLVMRDRIADSMFQQILLRSDEYEVIATPNLNGDYISDAAAAQVGGLGMAPGANMGDSVSMFEATHGTAPKYADQDKVNPSS
;
A
#
# COMPACT_ATOMS: atom_id res chain seq x y z
N PRO A 1 8.45 3.44 -24.97
CA PRO A 1 7.18 3.84 -24.35
C PRO A 1 7.19 5.29 -23.91
N ILE A 2 6.00 5.89 -23.76
CA ILE A 2 5.81 7.16 -23.06
C ILE A 2 5.38 6.81 -21.64
N ILE A 3 6.02 7.41 -20.63
CA ILE A 3 5.68 7.22 -19.23
C ILE A 3 5.39 8.60 -18.61
N PRO A 4 4.15 8.85 -18.19
CA PRO A 4 3.81 10.02 -17.39
C PRO A 4 4.55 10.02 -16.05
N PHE A 5 4.96 11.21 -15.62
CA PHE A 5 5.51 11.38 -14.27
C PHE A 5 5.01 12.66 -13.61
N ILE A 6 4.89 12.61 -12.30
CA ILE A 6 4.65 13.74 -11.42
C ILE A 6 5.93 13.91 -10.60
N GLU A 7 6.58 15.07 -10.68
CA GLU A 7 7.78 15.34 -9.86
C GLU A 7 7.47 15.25 -8.38
N GLY A 8 6.31 15.78 -7.98
CA GLY A 8 5.90 15.88 -6.61
C GLY A 8 6.35 17.18 -5.94
N ASP A 9 6.03 17.28 -4.66
CA ASP A 9 6.28 18.47 -3.84
C ASP A 9 7.51 18.26 -2.94
N GLY A 10 8.04 19.35 -2.39
CA GLY A 10 9.17 19.34 -1.46
C GLY A 10 10.42 18.71 -2.06
N ILE A 11 10.86 17.55 -1.58
CA ILE A 11 12.02 16.81 -2.12
C ILE A 11 11.74 16.08 -3.42
N GLY A 12 10.51 16.13 -3.93
CA GLY A 12 10.11 15.45 -5.16
C GLY A 12 11.02 15.75 -6.36
N PRO A 13 11.27 17.04 -6.71
CA PRO A 13 12.18 17.40 -7.79
C PRO A 13 13.59 16.86 -7.62
N ASP A 14 14.17 16.88 -6.39
CA ASP A 14 15.51 16.37 -6.11
C ASP A 14 15.63 14.87 -6.41
N ILE A 15 14.67 14.09 -5.89
CA ILE A 15 14.67 12.64 -6.10
C ILE A 15 14.34 12.26 -7.55
N TRP A 16 13.46 13.02 -8.23
CA TRP A 16 13.15 12.78 -9.63
C TRP A 16 14.37 13.03 -10.52
N ALA A 17 15.07 14.16 -10.32
CA ALA A 17 16.28 14.50 -11.07
C ALA A 17 17.38 13.42 -10.95
N ALA A 18 17.49 12.77 -9.80
CA ALA A 18 18.40 11.65 -9.59
C ALA A 18 17.88 10.36 -10.28
N SER A 19 16.59 10.05 -10.09
CA SER A 19 15.98 8.80 -10.54
C SER A 19 15.91 8.68 -12.05
N VAL A 20 15.53 9.75 -12.76
CA VAL A 20 15.43 9.74 -14.24
C VAL A 20 16.76 9.40 -14.89
N ARG A 21 17.88 9.88 -14.35
CA ARG A 21 19.23 9.55 -14.84
C ARG A 21 19.55 8.06 -14.68
N VAL A 22 19.11 7.44 -13.58
CA VAL A 22 19.31 6.01 -13.35
C VAL A 22 18.45 5.20 -14.30
N PHE A 23 17.19 5.57 -14.50
CA PHE A 23 16.28 4.89 -15.41
C PHE A 23 16.79 4.96 -16.87
N ASP A 24 17.19 6.15 -17.32
CA ASP A 24 17.71 6.32 -18.68
C ASP A 24 18.99 5.51 -18.91
N ALA A 25 19.93 5.54 -17.97
CA ALA A 25 21.16 4.75 -18.04
C ALA A 25 20.89 3.24 -18.02
N ALA A 26 19.92 2.78 -17.22
CA ALA A 26 19.55 1.38 -17.15
C ALA A 26 18.91 0.91 -18.49
N VAL A 27 18.04 1.71 -19.08
CA VAL A 27 17.41 1.42 -20.38
C VAL A 27 18.46 1.42 -21.51
N GLU A 28 19.31 2.42 -21.54
CA GLU A 28 20.41 2.50 -22.51
C GLU A 28 21.28 1.25 -22.48
N LYS A 29 21.72 0.87 -21.26
CA LYS A 29 22.56 -0.33 -21.05
C LYS A 29 21.84 -1.63 -21.40
N SER A 30 20.56 -1.76 -21.06
CA SER A 30 19.80 -3.00 -21.27
C SER A 30 19.42 -3.24 -22.73
N TYR A 31 19.36 -2.18 -23.54
CA TYR A 31 18.93 -2.24 -24.93
C TYR A 31 19.98 -1.68 -25.92
N ASP A 32 21.24 -1.55 -25.50
CA ASP A 32 22.35 -1.06 -26.31
C ASP A 32 22.01 0.26 -27.06
N GLY A 33 21.33 1.18 -26.37
CA GLY A 33 20.91 2.46 -26.93
C GLY A 33 19.75 2.39 -27.93
N GLN A 34 19.20 1.22 -28.26
CA GLN A 34 18.14 1.05 -29.27
C GLN A 34 16.75 1.47 -28.77
N LYS A 35 16.56 1.59 -27.47
CA LYS A 35 15.29 1.99 -26.87
C LYS A 35 15.50 3.13 -25.88
N ARG A 36 14.47 3.93 -25.71
CA ARG A 36 14.42 4.98 -24.71
C ARG A 36 13.02 5.11 -24.12
N ILE A 37 12.92 5.67 -22.93
CA ILE A 37 11.67 6.15 -22.34
C ILE A 37 11.48 7.61 -22.80
N VAL A 38 10.27 7.95 -23.18
CA VAL A 38 9.84 9.34 -23.35
C VAL A 38 9.09 9.75 -22.10
N TRP A 39 9.69 10.60 -21.32
CA TRP A 39 9.10 11.11 -20.09
C TRP A 39 8.09 12.21 -20.41
N LYS A 40 6.86 12.09 -19.89
CA LYS A 40 5.79 13.07 -20.04
C LYS A 40 5.44 13.63 -18.67
N GLU A 41 5.84 14.86 -18.40
CA GLU A 41 5.41 15.52 -17.17
C GLU A 41 3.90 15.72 -17.17
N ILE A 42 3.26 15.41 -16.04
CA ILE A 42 1.87 15.70 -15.71
C ILE A 42 1.83 16.35 -14.34
N LEU A 43 0.83 17.19 -14.09
CA LEU A 43 0.78 18.05 -12.94
C LEU A 43 -0.08 17.47 -11.82
N ALA A 44 0.42 17.52 -10.58
CA ALA A 44 -0.35 17.32 -9.35
C ALA A 44 0.39 18.00 -8.19
N GLY A 45 -0.33 18.36 -7.13
CA GLY A 45 0.24 18.98 -5.94
C GLY A 45 0.41 20.48 -6.04
N GLU A 46 1.42 21.02 -5.38
CA GLU A 46 1.68 22.46 -5.29
C GLU A 46 1.91 23.08 -6.68
N LYS A 47 2.75 22.47 -7.50
CA LYS A 47 3.03 22.94 -8.88
C LYS A 47 1.76 23.01 -9.72
N ALA A 48 0.89 22.01 -9.64
CA ALA A 48 -0.38 22.04 -10.35
C ALA A 48 -1.27 23.19 -9.91
N ASN A 49 -1.38 23.41 -8.60
CA ASN A 49 -2.18 24.50 -8.06
C ASN A 49 -1.64 25.88 -8.43
N GLU A 50 -0.33 26.05 -8.48
CA GLU A 50 0.30 27.31 -8.91
C GLU A 50 0.07 27.60 -10.40
N GLU A 51 0.17 26.58 -11.26
CA GLU A 51 0.07 26.76 -12.71
C GLU A 51 -1.37 26.79 -13.23
N THR A 52 -2.27 26.00 -12.62
CA THR A 52 -3.63 25.79 -13.14
C THR A 52 -4.74 26.24 -12.18
N GLY A 53 -4.45 26.45 -10.91
CA GLY A 53 -5.43 26.68 -9.84
C GLY A 53 -6.07 25.39 -9.31
N GLU A 54 -5.70 24.23 -9.82
CA GLU A 54 -6.22 22.91 -9.40
C GLU A 54 -5.10 22.06 -8.81
N TRP A 55 -5.36 21.39 -7.68
CA TRP A 55 -4.40 20.50 -7.03
C TRP A 55 -4.20 19.17 -7.78
N LEU A 56 -5.19 18.74 -8.54
CA LEU A 56 -5.17 17.52 -9.35
C LEU A 56 -6.00 17.75 -10.61
N PRO A 57 -5.40 18.26 -11.70
CA PRO A 57 -6.07 18.45 -12.96
C PRO A 57 -6.56 17.11 -13.56
N GLN A 58 -7.73 17.12 -14.17
CA GLN A 58 -8.32 15.92 -14.79
C GLN A 58 -7.43 15.35 -15.90
N ASP A 59 -6.78 16.20 -16.69
CA ASP A 59 -5.84 15.78 -17.74
C ASP A 59 -4.70 14.91 -17.23
N SER A 60 -4.27 15.10 -15.97
CA SER A 60 -3.26 14.26 -15.34
C SER A 60 -3.80 12.87 -15.00
N VAL A 61 -5.03 12.79 -14.51
CA VAL A 61 -5.71 11.51 -14.23
C VAL A 61 -5.92 10.74 -15.55
N ASP A 62 -6.39 11.42 -16.59
CA ASP A 62 -6.62 10.85 -17.92
C ASP A 62 -5.31 10.34 -18.53
N ALA A 63 -4.22 11.10 -18.41
CA ALA A 63 -2.92 10.67 -18.90
C ALA A 63 -2.42 9.39 -18.19
N ILE A 64 -2.58 9.26 -16.87
CA ILE A 64 -2.22 8.03 -16.17
C ILE A 64 -3.06 6.85 -16.67
N SER A 65 -4.36 7.05 -16.86
CA SER A 65 -5.27 6.04 -17.38
C SER A 65 -4.91 5.59 -18.81
N ASP A 66 -4.58 6.53 -19.68
CA ASP A 66 -4.27 6.27 -21.09
C ASP A 66 -2.92 5.56 -21.29
N TYR A 67 -1.90 5.95 -20.51
CA TYR A 67 -0.56 5.36 -20.60
C TYR A 67 -0.35 4.13 -19.71
N LEU A 68 -1.28 3.81 -18.83
CA LEU A 68 -1.32 2.63 -17.96
C LEU A 68 -0.22 2.53 -16.90
N VAL A 69 0.93 3.15 -17.11
CA VAL A 69 2.05 3.17 -16.18
C VAL A 69 2.49 4.60 -15.93
N ALA A 70 2.58 4.99 -14.67
CA ALA A 70 3.07 6.31 -14.27
C ALA A 70 4.05 6.22 -13.09
N ILE A 71 4.89 7.25 -12.93
CA ILE A 71 5.75 7.44 -11.77
C ILE A 71 5.33 8.72 -11.07
N LYS A 72 5.26 8.70 -9.74
CA LYS A 72 4.81 9.83 -8.94
C LYS A 72 5.76 10.09 -7.78
N GLY A 73 6.21 11.32 -7.67
CA GLY A 73 6.88 11.83 -6.47
C GLY A 73 5.92 12.05 -5.30
N PRO A 74 6.41 12.41 -4.12
CA PRO A 74 5.58 12.69 -2.95
C PRO A 74 4.71 13.92 -3.16
N LEU A 75 3.46 13.91 -2.65
CA LEU A 75 2.52 15.02 -2.78
C LEU A 75 2.12 15.53 -1.41
N THR A 76 2.06 16.86 -1.29
CA THR A 76 1.54 17.56 -0.13
C THR A 76 0.01 17.48 -0.12
N THR A 77 -0.56 17.16 1.04
CA THR A 77 -1.99 17.35 1.27
C THR A 77 -2.18 18.67 1.99
N PRO A 78 -2.91 19.65 1.42
CA PRO A 78 -3.16 20.94 2.07
C PRO A 78 -3.79 20.77 3.45
N VAL A 79 -3.24 21.44 4.45
CA VAL A 79 -3.80 21.44 5.80
C VAL A 79 -4.91 22.48 5.88
N GLY A 80 -6.15 22.05 6.06
CA GLY A 80 -7.34 22.90 6.12
C GLY A 80 -8.17 22.90 4.84
N GLY A 81 -9.42 23.38 4.92
CA GLY A 81 -10.30 23.50 3.75
C GLY A 81 -10.99 22.22 3.27
N GLY A 82 -10.87 21.09 4.00
CA GLY A 82 -11.61 19.86 3.63
C GLY A 82 -11.10 19.16 2.38
N ILE A 83 -9.90 19.52 1.89
CA ILE A 83 -9.29 18.87 0.71
C ILE A 83 -8.84 17.48 1.12
N ARG A 84 -9.34 16.47 0.39
CA ARG A 84 -8.93 15.09 0.55
C ARG A 84 -7.48 14.89 0.11
N SER A 85 -6.77 13.94 0.72
CA SER A 85 -5.42 13.56 0.29
C SER A 85 -5.36 13.27 -1.22
N LEU A 86 -4.47 13.95 -1.94
CA LEU A 86 -4.30 13.77 -3.38
C LEU A 86 -3.90 12.32 -3.72
N ASN A 87 -3.10 11.70 -2.85
CA ASN A 87 -2.74 10.28 -2.99
C ASN A 87 -3.99 9.37 -2.92
N VAL A 88 -4.88 9.64 -1.94
CA VAL A 88 -6.13 8.88 -1.82
C VAL A 88 -7.05 9.13 -3.02
N SER A 89 -7.13 10.37 -3.50
CA SER A 89 -7.91 10.72 -4.68
C SER A 89 -7.45 9.97 -5.93
N LEU A 90 -6.15 9.97 -6.21
CA LEU A 90 -5.58 9.22 -7.35
C LEU A 90 -5.88 7.71 -7.26
N ARG A 91 -5.69 7.11 -6.08
CA ARG A 91 -5.97 5.68 -5.86
C ARG A 91 -7.42 5.31 -6.12
N GLN A 92 -8.36 6.19 -5.77
CA GLN A 92 -9.79 5.95 -5.96
C GLN A 92 -10.24 6.25 -7.38
N LEU A 93 -9.82 7.37 -7.98
CA LEU A 93 -10.20 7.73 -9.35
C LEU A 93 -9.73 6.72 -10.39
N LEU A 94 -8.57 6.11 -10.15
CA LEU A 94 -7.95 5.12 -11.04
C LEU A 94 -8.19 3.66 -10.59
N ASP A 95 -8.99 3.45 -9.54
CA ASP A 95 -9.24 2.15 -8.90
C ASP A 95 -7.96 1.34 -8.65
N LEU A 96 -6.93 1.99 -8.09
CA LEU A 96 -5.66 1.36 -7.74
C LEU A 96 -5.79 0.63 -6.40
N TYR A 97 -6.48 -0.48 -6.39
CA TYR A 97 -6.93 -1.17 -5.18
C TYR A 97 -5.85 -1.91 -4.39
N ALA A 98 -4.69 -2.15 -4.98
CA ALA A 98 -3.58 -2.82 -4.33
C ALA A 98 -2.36 -1.90 -4.22
N CYS A 99 -2.00 -1.52 -3.01
CA CYS A 99 -0.72 -0.88 -2.74
C CYS A 99 0.31 -1.97 -2.45
N VAL A 100 1.32 -2.09 -3.30
CA VAL A 100 2.35 -3.13 -3.24
C VAL A 100 3.66 -2.50 -2.78
N ARG A 101 4.17 -2.96 -1.64
CA ARG A 101 5.36 -2.42 -1.00
C ARG A 101 6.37 -3.55 -0.74
N PRO A 102 7.35 -3.77 -1.61
CA PRO A 102 8.45 -4.69 -1.34
C PRO A 102 9.39 -4.08 -0.30
N VAL A 103 9.80 -4.88 0.68
CA VAL A 103 10.73 -4.48 1.73
C VAL A 103 11.84 -5.51 1.80
N LYS A 104 13.04 -5.10 1.39
CA LYS A 104 14.22 -5.94 1.37
C LYS A 104 15.45 -5.11 1.72
N TRP A 105 16.32 -5.67 2.56
CA TRP A 105 17.58 -5.01 2.87
C TRP A 105 18.57 -5.09 1.70
N ILE A 106 19.25 -3.99 1.45
CA ILE A 106 20.31 -3.88 0.45
C ILE A 106 21.65 -3.84 1.18
N ARG A 107 22.57 -4.72 0.77
CA ARG A 107 23.88 -4.85 1.39
C ARG A 107 24.63 -3.51 1.45
N GLY A 108 25.07 -3.15 2.67
CA GLY A 108 25.80 -1.90 2.94
C GLY A 108 24.93 -0.77 3.48
N VAL A 109 23.59 -0.91 3.44
CA VAL A 109 22.68 0.07 4.05
C VAL A 109 22.67 -0.14 5.57
N PRO A 110 22.84 0.92 6.39
CA PRO A 110 22.71 0.83 7.85
C PRO A 110 21.30 0.38 8.26
N SER A 111 21.25 -0.47 9.27
CA SER A 111 19.99 -1.00 9.79
C SER A 111 19.99 -1.00 11.33
N PRO A 112 18.85 -0.73 11.98
CA PRO A 112 18.72 -0.80 13.43
C PRO A 112 18.59 -2.25 13.97
N VAL A 113 18.33 -3.23 13.09
CA VAL A 113 18.19 -4.64 13.48
C VAL A 113 19.47 -5.43 13.23
N LYS A 114 19.64 -6.58 13.94
CA LYS A 114 20.87 -7.37 13.91
C LYS A 114 21.08 -8.13 12.59
N SER A 115 20.00 -8.57 11.97
CA SER A 115 20.01 -9.44 10.77
C SER A 115 18.99 -8.96 9.75
N PRO A 116 19.18 -7.76 9.17
CA PRO A 116 18.23 -7.15 8.23
C PRO A 116 18.10 -7.96 6.93
N GLU A 117 19.11 -8.75 6.56
CA GLU A 117 19.11 -9.64 5.39
C GLU A 117 18.05 -10.73 5.44
N LYS A 118 17.50 -11.02 6.61
CA LYS A 118 16.40 -11.97 6.79
C LYS A 118 15.03 -11.41 6.38
N LEU A 119 14.91 -10.09 6.26
CA LEU A 119 13.68 -9.44 5.85
C LEU A 119 13.64 -9.31 4.33
N ASP A 120 12.81 -10.11 3.69
CA ASP A 120 12.49 -10.05 2.25
C ASP A 120 11.00 -10.32 2.07
N ILE A 121 10.18 -9.30 2.29
CA ILE A 121 8.73 -9.39 2.25
C ILE A 121 8.13 -8.46 1.20
N VAL A 122 6.94 -8.82 0.71
CA VAL A 122 6.13 -7.93 -0.11
C VAL A 122 4.77 -7.75 0.56
N ILE A 123 4.42 -6.51 0.85
CA ILE A 123 3.17 -6.15 1.51
C ILE A 123 2.15 -5.71 0.45
N PHE A 124 1.01 -6.39 0.41
CA PHE A 124 -0.18 -6.05 -0.35
C PHE A 124 -1.17 -5.40 0.60
N ARG A 125 -1.25 -4.07 0.54
CA ARG A 125 -2.15 -3.25 1.34
C ARG A 125 -3.39 -2.95 0.51
N GLU A 126 -4.58 -3.22 1.05
CA GLU A 126 -5.83 -2.73 0.48
C GLU A 126 -5.79 -1.20 0.41
N ASN A 127 -6.34 -0.60 -0.64
CA ASN A 127 -6.04 0.80 -0.95
C ASN A 127 -7.29 1.67 -1.17
N THR A 128 -8.49 1.11 -1.14
CA THR A 128 -9.74 1.80 -1.51
C THR A 128 -10.79 1.87 -0.40
N GLU A 129 -10.69 1.00 0.59
CA GLU A 129 -11.63 0.88 1.71
C GLU A 129 -10.98 1.23 3.06
N ASP A 130 -11.52 0.67 4.14
CA ASP A 130 -11.09 0.91 5.51
C ASP A 130 -11.41 2.35 5.96
N VAL A 131 -10.76 2.84 7.00
CA VAL A 131 -10.89 4.23 7.46
C VAL A 131 -10.43 5.25 6.41
N TYR A 132 -9.64 4.82 5.43
CA TYR A 132 -9.23 5.62 4.27
C TYR A 132 -10.38 5.92 3.29
N ALA A 133 -11.54 5.30 3.46
CA ALA A 133 -12.77 5.72 2.78
C ALA A 133 -13.16 7.18 3.12
N GLY A 134 -12.64 7.72 4.24
CA GLY A 134 -12.84 9.11 4.64
C GLY A 134 -14.28 9.41 5.04
N ILE A 135 -15.00 8.42 5.53
CA ILE A 135 -16.38 8.57 6.00
C ILE A 135 -16.32 8.87 7.48
N GLU A 136 -16.24 10.16 7.81
CA GLU A 136 -16.12 10.59 9.19
C GLU A 136 -16.77 11.97 9.44
N TRP A 137 -17.15 12.21 10.68
CA TRP A 137 -17.77 13.44 11.13
C TRP A 137 -17.12 13.93 12.42
N ARG A 138 -16.95 15.23 12.47
CA ARG A 138 -16.34 15.92 13.61
C ARG A 138 -17.22 15.79 14.86
N GLY A 139 -16.61 15.45 16.01
CA GLY A 139 -17.29 15.44 17.29
C GLY A 139 -17.95 16.79 17.61
N GLY A 140 -19.21 16.74 18.07
CA GLY A 140 -20.01 17.91 18.35
C GLY A 140 -20.63 18.60 17.12
N SER A 141 -20.45 18.06 15.90
CA SER A 141 -21.19 18.53 14.73
C SER A 141 -22.63 17.97 14.75
N GLU A 142 -23.55 18.65 14.06
CA GLU A 142 -24.94 18.22 13.95
C GLU A 142 -25.05 16.83 13.29
N GLU A 143 -24.26 16.57 12.27
CA GLU A 143 -24.22 15.30 11.56
C GLU A 143 -23.73 14.16 12.47
N ALA A 144 -22.65 14.38 13.24
CA ALA A 144 -22.14 13.39 14.19
C ALA A 144 -23.19 13.06 15.27
N GLU A 145 -23.89 14.06 15.81
CA GLU A 145 -24.93 13.84 16.80
C GLU A 145 -26.13 13.07 16.23
N ARG A 146 -26.56 13.39 15.01
CA ARG A 146 -27.63 12.63 14.31
C ARG A 146 -27.26 11.17 14.11
N ILE A 147 -26.01 10.89 13.71
CA ILE A 147 -25.52 9.51 13.54
C ILE A 147 -25.45 8.80 14.90
N ARG A 148 -24.93 9.47 15.92
CA ARG A 148 -24.87 8.97 17.29
C ARG A 148 -26.25 8.57 17.81
N GLU A 149 -27.23 9.45 17.67
CA GLU A 149 -28.61 9.21 18.09
C GLU A 149 -29.23 8.05 17.34
N PHE A 150 -29.03 7.99 16.02
CA PHE A 150 -29.52 6.90 15.18
C PHE A 150 -28.93 5.55 15.63
N ILE A 151 -27.63 5.47 15.84
CA ILE A 151 -26.96 4.23 16.26
C ILE A 151 -27.39 3.83 17.67
N ASN A 152 -27.41 4.75 18.61
CA ASN A 152 -27.79 4.46 20.01
C ASN A 152 -29.25 4.00 20.10
N SER A 153 -30.16 4.65 19.39
CA SER A 153 -31.60 4.34 19.46
C SER A 153 -32.00 3.08 18.72
N ASN A 154 -31.32 2.76 17.59
CA ASN A 154 -31.75 1.67 16.72
C ASN A 154 -30.95 0.37 16.92
N PHE A 155 -29.70 0.44 17.41
CA PHE A 155 -28.82 -0.72 17.50
C PHE A 155 -28.40 -1.09 18.92
N ASN A 156 -29.05 -0.51 19.94
CA ASN A 156 -28.72 -0.76 21.34
C ASN A 156 -27.21 -0.58 21.62
N LYS A 157 -26.65 0.52 21.12
CA LYS A 157 -25.25 0.91 21.33
C LYS A 157 -25.20 2.15 22.22
N SER A 158 -24.02 2.48 22.71
CA SER A 158 -23.80 3.65 23.55
C SER A 158 -22.55 4.38 23.07
N ILE A 159 -22.72 5.33 22.15
CA ILE A 159 -21.70 6.28 21.74
C ILE A 159 -21.84 7.50 22.63
N ARG A 160 -20.73 7.97 23.19
CA ARG A 160 -20.72 9.16 24.08
C ARG A 160 -21.03 10.43 23.30
N GLU A 161 -21.60 11.40 24.01
CA GLU A 161 -21.82 12.74 23.45
C GLU A 161 -20.51 13.39 22.96
N ASN A 162 -20.61 14.22 21.96
CA ASN A 162 -19.49 14.93 21.34
C ASN A 162 -18.38 14.03 20.77
N SER A 163 -18.65 12.74 20.55
CA SER A 163 -17.70 11.84 19.90
C SER A 163 -17.56 12.18 18.42
N GLY A 164 -16.32 12.19 17.90
CA GLY A 164 -16.08 12.03 16.48
C GLY A 164 -16.47 10.62 16.04
N ILE A 165 -17.10 10.49 14.88
CA ILE A 165 -17.57 9.19 14.37
C ILE A 165 -16.94 8.94 13.00
N GLY A 166 -16.30 7.79 12.84
CA GLY A 166 -15.78 7.31 11.57
C GLY A 166 -16.32 5.91 11.23
N ILE A 167 -16.47 5.63 9.94
CA ILE A 167 -16.92 4.34 9.44
C ILE A 167 -15.74 3.62 8.78
N LYS A 168 -15.57 2.34 9.13
CA LYS A 168 -14.57 1.43 8.59
C LYS A 168 -15.23 0.38 7.71
N PRO A 169 -15.48 0.64 6.43
CA PRO A 169 -16.02 -0.37 5.51
C PRO A 169 -14.92 -1.35 5.09
N ILE A 170 -15.25 -2.64 5.08
CA ILE A 170 -14.44 -3.69 4.45
C ILE A 170 -15.42 -4.62 3.75
N SER A 171 -15.23 -4.87 2.45
CA SER A 171 -16.13 -5.64 1.62
C SER A 171 -15.50 -6.95 1.11
N PRO A 172 -16.32 -7.96 0.76
CA PRO A 172 -15.82 -9.15 0.07
C PRO A 172 -15.13 -8.80 -1.25
N PHE A 173 -15.66 -7.80 -1.98
CA PHE A 173 -15.12 -7.37 -3.26
C PHE A 173 -13.69 -6.80 -3.12
N GLY A 174 -13.51 -5.79 -2.26
CA GLY A 174 -12.20 -5.19 -2.00
C GLY A 174 -11.18 -6.20 -1.46
N THR A 175 -11.63 -7.04 -0.51
CA THR A 175 -10.81 -8.08 0.10
C THR A 175 -10.35 -9.13 -0.91
N LYS A 176 -11.28 -9.77 -1.63
CA LYS A 176 -10.96 -10.88 -2.52
C LYS A 176 -10.05 -10.45 -3.67
N ARG A 177 -10.27 -9.26 -4.27
CA ARG A 177 -9.40 -8.77 -5.36
C ARG A 177 -7.97 -8.48 -4.90
N LEU A 178 -7.80 -7.94 -3.68
CA LEU A 178 -6.47 -7.72 -3.10
C LEU A 178 -5.74 -9.04 -2.84
N ILE A 179 -6.41 -9.96 -2.14
CA ILE A 179 -5.80 -11.24 -1.75
C ILE A 179 -5.49 -12.09 -2.99
N ARG A 180 -6.35 -12.08 -4.01
CA ARG A 180 -6.07 -12.72 -5.30
C ARG A 180 -4.77 -12.21 -5.90
N LYS A 181 -4.59 -10.88 -5.98
CA LYS A 181 -3.35 -10.26 -6.49
C LYS A 181 -2.12 -10.67 -5.65
N ALA A 182 -2.25 -10.80 -4.34
CA ALA A 182 -1.17 -11.24 -3.46
C ALA A 182 -0.81 -12.72 -3.68
N VAL A 183 -1.80 -13.59 -3.87
CA VAL A 183 -1.59 -15.02 -4.15
C VAL A 183 -1.00 -15.22 -5.55
N ASP A 184 -1.52 -14.54 -6.56
CA ASP A 184 -0.97 -14.58 -7.93
C ASP A 184 0.50 -14.14 -7.96
N TYR A 185 0.82 -13.08 -7.23
CA TYR A 185 2.20 -12.62 -7.06
C TYR A 185 3.07 -13.69 -6.39
N ALA A 186 2.59 -14.29 -5.32
CA ALA A 186 3.33 -15.32 -4.59
C ALA A 186 3.64 -16.52 -5.49
N ILE A 187 2.66 -16.99 -6.25
CA ILE A 187 2.82 -18.09 -7.23
C ILE A 187 3.83 -17.70 -8.31
N ALA A 188 3.65 -16.55 -8.95
CA ALA A 188 4.49 -16.07 -10.05
C ALA A 188 5.96 -15.87 -9.66
N HIS A 189 6.21 -15.56 -8.37
CA HIS A 189 7.55 -15.29 -7.84
C HIS A 189 8.10 -16.42 -6.94
N ASN A 190 7.47 -17.59 -6.95
CA ASN A 190 7.85 -18.76 -6.14
C ASN A 190 8.00 -18.42 -4.65
N ARG A 191 7.08 -17.59 -4.11
CA ARG A 191 7.00 -17.33 -2.68
C ARG A 191 6.22 -18.44 -1.99
N GLY A 192 6.74 -18.94 -0.89
CA GLY A 192 6.16 -20.10 -0.17
C GLY A 192 5.01 -19.74 0.77
N THR A 193 4.83 -18.45 1.13
CA THR A 193 3.81 -18.07 2.11
C THR A 193 3.04 -16.78 1.74
N VAL A 194 1.73 -16.80 2.01
CA VAL A 194 0.87 -15.60 2.04
C VAL A 194 0.26 -15.49 3.43
N THR A 195 0.51 -14.38 4.11
CA THR A 195 0.00 -14.12 5.46
C THR A 195 -1.09 -13.05 5.44
N LEU A 196 -2.27 -13.37 5.91
CA LEU A 196 -3.36 -12.43 6.12
C LEU A 196 -3.17 -11.74 7.48
N MET A 197 -2.83 -10.44 7.46
CA MET A 197 -2.68 -9.66 8.70
C MET A 197 -3.97 -8.92 9.02
N HIS A 198 -4.50 -9.08 10.22
CA HIS A 198 -5.78 -8.50 10.63
C HIS A 198 -5.90 -8.33 12.15
N LYS A 199 -6.88 -7.55 12.60
CA LYS A 199 -7.30 -7.43 14.02
C LYS A 199 -8.70 -8.03 14.24
N GLY A 200 -9.00 -9.15 13.61
CA GLY A 200 -10.31 -9.77 13.57
C GLY A 200 -10.82 -10.30 14.90
N ASN A 201 -9.95 -10.52 15.91
CA ASN A 201 -10.37 -10.87 17.26
C ASN A 201 -11.15 -9.73 17.96
N ILE A 202 -10.95 -8.47 17.55
CA ILE A 202 -11.66 -7.28 18.03
C ILE A 202 -12.68 -6.82 17.00
N MET A 203 -12.28 -6.63 15.75
CA MET A 203 -13.12 -6.17 14.64
C MET A 203 -13.65 -7.36 13.85
N LYS A 204 -14.57 -8.12 14.46
CA LYS A 204 -15.01 -9.42 13.97
C LYS A 204 -15.69 -9.39 12.60
N PHE A 205 -16.47 -8.33 12.32
CA PHE A 205 -17.29 -8.20 11.13
C PHE A 205 -16.66 -7.32 10.03
N THR A 206 -15.47 -6.83 10.26
CA THR A 206 -14.67 -6.12 9.28
C THR A 206 -13.36 -6.88 9.05
N GLU A 207 -12.36 -6.73 9.89
CA GLU A 207 -11.07 -7.42 9.70
C GLU A 207 -11.14 -8.93 9.93
N GLY A 208 -12.06 -9.43 10.77
CA GLY A 208 -12.35 -10.86 10.87
C GLY A 208 -12.93 -11.42 9.59
N SER A 209 -13.86 -10.69 8.98
CA SER A 209 -14.40 -11.05 7.67
C SER A 209 -13.35 -10.96 6.55
N PHE A 210 -12.43 -10.01 6.60
CA PHE A 210 -11.28 -9.96 5.67
C PHE A 210 -10.49 -11.29 5.69
N ARG A 211 -10.18 -11.80 6.88
CA ARG A 211 -9.54 -13.11 7.04
C ARG A 211 -10.38 -14.22 6.42
N ASP A 212 -11.65 -14.29 6.80
CA ASP A 212 -12.53 -15.38 6.40
C ASP A 212 -12.72 -15.40 4.87
N TRP A 213 -12.98 -14.24 4.25
CA TRP A 213 -13.07 -14.13 2.79
C TRP A 213 -11.76 -14.43 2.06
N GLY A 214 -10.62 -14.24 2.72
CA GLY A 214 -9.32 -14.64 2.19
C GLY A 214 -9.17 -16.16 2.11
N TYR A 215 -9.57 -16.88 3.15
CA TYR A 215 -9.60 -18.34 3.12
C TYR A 215 -10.65 -18.90 2.16
N ASP A 216 -11.84 -18.28 2.08
CA ASP A 216 -12.85 -18.64 1.10
C ASP A 216 -12.30 -18.52 -0.33
N LEU A 217 -11.66 -17.40 -0.66
CA LEU A 217 -11.02 -17.19 -1.96
C LEU A 217 -9.97 -18.25 -2.26
N ALA A 218 -9.11 -18.56 -1.30
CA ALA A 218 -8.07 -19.58 -1.47
C ALA A 218 -8.66 -20.97 -1.77
N ALA A 219 -9.76 -21.30 -1.11
CA ALA A 219 -10.47 -22.56 -1.36
C ALA A 219 -11.21 -22.57 -2.71
N GLU A 220 -11.84 -21.44 -3.08
CA GLU A 220 -12.65 -21.32 -4.30
C GLU A 220 -11.77 -21.28 -5.58
N GLU A 221 -10.67 -20.56 -5.56
CA GLU A 221 -9.90 -20.24 -6.78
C GLU A 221 -8.50 -20.89 -6.83
N PHE A 222 -7.91 -21.23 -5.68
CA PHE A 222 -6.51 -21.67 -5.58
C PHE A 222 -6.32 -23.02 -4.88
N GLY A 223 -7.36 -23.83 -4.76
CA GLY A 223 -7.33 -25.10 -4.02
C GLY A 223 -6.22 -26.06 -4.42
N ASP A 224 -5.75 -25.99 -5.66
CA ASP A 224 -4.64 -26.81 -6.17
C ASP A 224 -3.26 -26.23 -5.84
N SER A 225 -3.15 -24.93 -5.54
CA SER A 225 -1.89 -24.22 -5.33
C SER A 225 -1.69 -23.73 -3.90
N VAL A 226 -2.77 -23.58 -3.13
CA VAL A 226 -2.76 -23.00 -1.79
C VAL A 226 -3.28 -24.01 -0.77
N ILE A 227 -2.60 -24.11 0.37
CA ILE A 227 -3.09 -24.83 1.56
C ILE A 227 -3.14 -23.89 2.75
N SER A 228 -4.09 -24.09 3.65
CA SER A 228 -4.10 -23.37 4.93
C SER A 228 -3.02 -23.91 5.89
N GLU A 229 -2.56 -23.05 6.81
CA GLU A 229 -1.64 -23.46 7.87
C GLU A 229 -2.24 -24.60 8.74
N GLU A 230 -3.56 -24.59 8.98
CA GLU A 230 -4.27 -25.67 9.66
C GLU A 230 -4.14 -26.99 8.88
N ALA A 231 -4.45 -26.99 7.59
CA ALA A 231 -4.32 -28.18 6.75
C ALA A 231 -2.87 -28.67 6.62
N LEU A 232 -1.89 -27.76 6.65
CA LEU A 232 -0.46 -28.12 6.66
C LEU A 232 -0.12 -29.02 7.86
N TRP A 233 -0.62 -28.69 9.04
CA TRP A 233 -0.35 -29.49 10.24
C TRP A 233 -1.22 -30.73 10.36
N GLU A 234 -2.51 -30.65 9.99
CA GLU A 234 -3.44 -31.77 10.11
C GLU A 234 -3.22 -32.88 9.09
N LYS A 235 -2.83 -32.52 7.85
CA LYS A 235 -2.78 -33.46 6.73
C LYS A 235 -1.37 -33.77 6.25
N TYR A 236 -0.41 -32.88 6.50
CA TYR A 236 0.93 -32.94 5.91
C TYR A 236 2.06 -32.94 6.96
N ASP A 237 1.72 -33.01 8.24
CA ASP A 237 2.69 -33.08 9.36
C ASP A 237 3.74 -31.94 9.32
N GLY A 238 3.30 -30.73 8.91
CA GLY A 238 4.13 -29.54 8.77
C GLY A 238 5.04 -29.51 7.53
N GLN A 239 4.95 -30.49 6.63
CA GLN A 239 5.72 -30.54 5.39
C GLN A 239 4.91 -29.95 4.23
N VAL A 240 5.38 -28.85 3.64
CA VAL A 240 4.70 -28.20 2.51
C VAL A 240 4.80 -29.12 1.27
N PRO A 241 3.67 -29.53 0.67
CA PRO A 241 3.69 -30.31 -0.56
C PRO A 241 4.32 -29.52 -1.72
N GLU A 242 4.99 -30.23 -2.61
CA GLU A 242 5.62 -29.62 -3.78
C GLU A 242 4.61 -28.82 -4.62
N GLY A 243 5.01 -27.63 -5.06
CA GLY A 243 4.18 -26.73 -5.87
C GLY A 243 3.07 -26.00 -5.11
N ARG A 244 3.00 -26.13 -3.79
CA ARG A 244 2.00 -25.42 -2.97
C ARG A 244 2.60 -24.34 -2.12
N LEU A 245 1.84 -23.25 -1.91
CA LEU A 245 2.13 -22.22 -0.92
C LEU A 245 1.20 -22.34 0.31
N VAL A 246 1.65 -21.83 1.43
CA VAL A 246 0.89 -21.83 2.68
C VAL A 246 0.22 -20.48 2.91
N MET A 247 -1.10 -20.48 2.99
CA MET A 247 -1.85 -19.34 3.49
C MET A 247 -2.06 -19.47 5.00
N ARG A 248 -1.72 -18.41 5.71
CA ARG A 248 -1.91 -18.30 7.16
C ARG A 248 -2.42 -16.93 7.55
N ASP A 249 -2.84 -16.76 8.79
CA ASP A 249 -3.22 -15.47 9.31
C ASP A 249 -2.46 -15.11 10.58
N ARG A 250 -2.33 -13.82 10.82
CA ARG A 250 -1.74 -13.28 12.05
C ARG A 250 -2.50 -12.05 12.53
N ILE A 251 -2.76 -12.02 13.83
CA ILE A 251 -3.28 -10.81 14.47
C ILE A 251 -2.22 -9.71 14.36
N ALA A 252 -2.66 -8.47 14.09
CA ALA A 252 -1.79 -7.34 13.78
C ALA A 252 -0.67 -7.13 14.82
N ASP A 253 -0.99 -7.17 16.11
CA ASP A 253 0.01 -7.03 17.19
C ASP A 253 1.10 -8.10 17.11
N SER A 254 0.69 -9.35 16.83
CA SER A 254 1.62 -10.45 16.63
C SER A 254 2.46 -10.25 15.39
N MET A 255 1.87 -9.76 14.28
CA MET A 255 2.59 -9.54 13.03
C MET A 255 3.71 -8.50 13.18
N PHE A 256 3.45 -7.38 13.89
CA PHE A 256 4.48 -6.38 14.21
C PHE A 256 5.66 -6.98 15.00
N GLN A 257 5.38 -7.91 15.91
CA GLN A 257 6.42 -8.61 16.64
C GLN A 257 7.15 -9.62 15.75
N GLN A 258 6.41 -10.38 14.93
CA GLN A 258 6.96 -11.46 14.11
C GLN A 258 7.93 -10.95 13.04
N ILE A 259 7.64 -9.83 12.38
CA ILE A 259 8.56 -9.26 11.38
C ILE A 259 9.89 -8.77 11.97
N LEU A 260 9.97 -8.61 13.30
CA LEU A 260 11.22 -8.31 14.00
C LEU A 260 11.97 -9.57 14.45
N LEU A 261 11.24 -10.55 14.96
CA LEU A 261 11.81 -11.72 15.64
C LEU A 261 12.04 -12.91 14.71
N ARG A 262 11.24 -13.04 13.66
CA ARG A 262 11.17 -14.18 12.74
C ARG A 262 10.87 -13.73 11.32
N SER A 263 11.56 -12.69 10.85
CA SER A 263 11.30 -12.07 9.55
C SER A 263 11.44 -13.03 8.38
N ASP A 264 12.31 -14.02 8.49
CA ASP A 264 12.55 -15.09 7.50
C ASP A 264 11.41 -16.10 7.34
N GLU A 265 10.39 -16.07 8.21
CA GLU A 265 9.20 -16.90 8.07
C GLU A 265 8.11 -16.28 7.17
N TYR A 266 8.25 -15.00 6.79
CA TYR A 266 7.22 -14.23 6.10
C TYR A 266 7.71 -13.73 4.74
N GLU A 267 6.90 -13.91 3.69
CA GLU A 267 7.28 -13.53 2.32
C GLU A 267 6.27 -12.59 1.67
N VAL A 268 4.98 -12.91 1.72
CA VAL A 268 3.90 -12.04 1.23
C VAL A 268 2.90 -11.80 2.34
N ILE A 269 2.54 -10.53 2.55
CA ILE A 269 1.56 -10.11 3.56
C ILE A 269 0.43 -9.38 2.85
N ALA A 270 -0.81 -9.88 3.00
CA ALA A 270 -2.01 -9.19 2.54
C ALA A 270 -2.78 -8.64 3.75
N THR A 271 -3.22 -7.39 3.71
CA THR A 271 -3.77 -6.71 4.89
C THR A 271 -4.73 -5.58 4.53
N PRO A 272 -5.71 -5.24 5.41
CA PRO A 272 -6.51 -4.03 5.30
C PRO A 272 -5.66 -2.75 5.23
N ASN A 273 -6.25 -1.68 4.77
CA ASN A 273 -5.58 -0.43 4.41
C ASN A 273 -4.75 0.15 5.58
N LEU A 274 -5.35 0.40 6.72
CA LEU A 274 -4.66 1.03 7.87
C LEU A 274 -3.53 0.15 8.41
N ASN A 275 -3.76 -1.14 8.55
CA ASN A 275 -2.73 -2.08 9.01
C ASN A 275 -1.56 -2.12 8.04
N GLY A 276 -1.83 -2.08 6.73
CA GLY A 276 -0.82 -2.05 5.68
C GLY A 276 0.02 -0.79 5.71
N ASP A 277 -0.58 0.36 6.01
CA ASP A 277 0.13 1.60 6.19
C ASP A 277 1.14 1.51 7.34
N TYR A 278 0.69 1.07 8.50
CA TYR A 278 1.56 0.94 9.66
C TYR A 278 2.68 -0.08 9.48
N ILE A 279 2.36 -1.29 9.01
CA ILE A 279 3.33 -2.38 8.95
C ILE A 279 4.42 -2.14 7.89
N SER A 280 4.08 -1.48 6.78
CA SER A 280 5.06 -1.20 5.72
C SER A 280 6.12 -0.22 6.17
N ASP A 281 5.77 0.82 6.92
CA ASP A 281 6.71 1.79 7.44
C ASP A 281 7.58 1.17 8.55
N ALA A 282 6.97 0.35 9.42
CA ALA A 282 7.70 -0.40 10.45
C ALA A 282 8.70 -1.40 9.85
N ALA A 283 8.34 -2.04 8.74
CA ALA A 283 9.24 -2.92 8.01
C ALA A 283 10.35 -2.15 7.29
N ALA A 284 10.01 -1.03 6.63
CA ALA A 284 10.98 -0.17 5.97
C ALA A 284 12.06 0.35 6.94
N ALA A 285 11.67 0.69 8.16
CA ALA A 285 12.62 1.11 9.20
C ALA A 285 13.70 0.05 9.49
N GLN A 286 13.38 -1.23 9.36
CA GLN A 286 14.32 -2.32 9.60
C GLN A 286 15.37 -2.49 8.50
N VAL A 287 15.10 -2.01 7.29
CA VAL A 287 15.99 -2.17 6.13
C VAL A 287 16.72 -0.88 5.75
N GLY A 288 16.61 0.18 6.55
CA GLY A 288 17.34 1.43 6.32
C GLY A 288 16.47 2.68 6.25
N GLY A 289 15.16 2.54 6.46
CA GLY A 289 14.19 3.64 6.49
C GLY A 289 13.43 3.84 5.20
N LEU A 290 12.51 4.81 5.22
CA LEU A 290 11.57 5.08 4.12
C LEU A 290 12.25 5.46 2.79
N GLY A 291 13.46 6.06 2.82
CA GLY A 291 14.23 6.35 1.62
C GLY A 291 14.73 5.11 0.86
N MET A 292 14.50 3.90 1.39
CA MET A 292 14.82 2.61 0.77
C MET A 292 13.56 1.80 0.42
N ALA A 293 12.37 2.36 0.58
CA ALA A 293 11.11 1.64 0.49
C ALA A 293 10.31 2.10 -0.75
N PRO A 294 10.40 1.38 -1.87
CA PRO A 294 9.57 1.65 -3.04
C PRO A 294 8.13 1.21 -2.83
N GLY A 295 7.23 1.79 -3.60
CA GLY A 295 5.82 1.42 -3.61
C GLY A 295 5.20 1.47 -5.01
N ALA A 296 4.15 0.69 -5.19
CA ALA A 296 3.30 0.76 -6.36
C ALA A 296 1.84 0.71 -5.95
N ASN A 297 1.00 1.48 -6.63
CA ASN A 297 -0.44 1.39 -6.51
C ASN A 297 -0.97 0.78 -7.81
N MET A 298 -1.62 -0.36 -7.72
CA MET A 298 -2.00 -1.18 -8.87
C MET A 298 -3.50 -1.43 -8.92
N GLY A 299 -4.10 -1.16 -10.06
CA GLY A 299 -5.41 -1.63 -10.46
C GLY A 299 -5.32 -2.91 -11.31
N ASP A 300 -6.34 -3.17 -12.12
CA ASP A 300 -6.32 -4.28 -13.07
C ASP A 300 -5.42 -3.98 -14.28
N SER A 301 -5.41 -2.75 -14.75
CA SER A 301 -4.65 -2.34 -15.93
C SER A 301 -3.65 -1.22 -15.66
N VAL A 302 -3.94 -0.33 -14.73
CA VAL A 302 -3.13 0.84 -14.41
C VAL A 302 -2.22 0.57 -13.22
N SER A 303 -0.97 1.02 -13.31
CA SER A 303 0.00 0.96 -12.22
C SER A 303 0.73 2.29 -12.06
N MET A 304 0.73 2.82 -10.85
CA MET A 304 1.41 4.05 -10.49
C MET A 304 2.48 3.75 -9.43
N PHE A 305 3.73 3.96 -9.79
CA PHE A 305 4.89 3.75 -8.91
C PHE A 305 5.21 5.02 -8.16
N GLU A 306 5.58 4.87 -6.89
CA GLU A 306 5.86 6.02 -6.03
C GLU A 306 6.88 5.70 -4.93
N ALA A 307 7.57 6.72 -4.45
CA ALA A 307 8.27 6.67 -3.18
C ALA A 307 7.24 6.61 -2.03
N THR A 308 7.51 5.83 -0.99
CA THR A 308 6.58 5.68 0.15
C THR A 308 6.68 6.82 1.17
N HIS A 309 7.77 7.58 1.14
CA HIS A 309 7.98 8.73 2.05
C HIS A 309 7.17 9.96 1.64
N GLY A 310 7.04 10.92 2.57
CA GLY A 310 6.41 12.21 2.33
C GLY A 310 7.33 13.24 1.66
N THR A 311 6.84 14.47 1.57
CA THR A 311 7.47 15.59 0.85
C THR A 311 8.69 16.19 1.55
N ALA A 312 8.86 15.99 2.85
CA ALA A 312 10.00 16.48 3.68
C ALA A 312 10.52 17.88 3.27
N PRO A 313 9.68 18.93 3.22
CA PRO A 313 10.00 20.21 2.56
C PRO A 313 11.22 20.92 3.14
N LYS A 314 11.57 20.66 4.40
CA LYS A 314 12.78 21.23 5.03
C LYS A 314 14.09 20.76 4.40
N TYR A 315 14.07 19.73 3.57
CA TYR A 315 15.25 19.18 2.89
C TYR A 315 15.22 19.40 1.37
N ALA A 316 14.19 20.06 0.84
CA ALA A 316 14.11 20.41 -0.57
C ALA A 316 15.33 21.25 -1.00
N ASP A 317 15.77 21.06 -2.24
CA ASP A 317 16.89 21.75 -2.87
C ASP A 317 18.24 21.64 -2.14
N GLN A 318 18.42 20.55 -1.36
CA GLN A 318 19.66 20.36 -0.59
C GLN A 318 20.47 19.13 -1.00
N ASP A 319 19.97 18.31 -1.92
CA ASP A 319 20.62 17.05 -2.36
C ASP A 319 21.03 16.12 -1.21
N LYS A 320 20.20 16.08 -0.13
CA LYS A 320 20.52 15.34 1.10
C LYS A 320 19.73 14.05 1.28
N VAL A 321 18.62 13.91 0.56
CA VAL A 321 17.71 12.77 0.72
C VAL A 321 18.20 11.59 -0.08
N ASN A 322 17.86 10.38 0.38
CA ASN A 322 18.16 9.16 -0.37
C ASN A 322 17.07 8.92 -1.42
N PRO A 323 17.42 8.89 -2.72
CA PRO A 323 16.44 8.73 -3.80
C PRO A 323 16.11 7.27 -4.16
N SER A 324 16.49 6.30 -3.32
CA SER A 324 16.39 4.86 -3.64
C SER A 324 15.00 4.24 -3.38
N SER A 325 14.06 5.06 -2.94
CA SER A 325 12.69 4.63 -2.69
C SER A 325 11.87 4.41 -3.95
#